data_b7cd55143ec6e899da7a3f3ff3b6ff01
#
_entry.id   b7cd55143ec6e899da7a3f3ff3b6ff01
#
_cell.length_a   1.000
_cell.length_b   1.000
_cell.length_c   1.000
_cell.angle_alpha   90.00
_cell.angle_beta   90.00
_cell.angle_gamma   90.00
#
_symmetry.space_group_name_H-M   'P 1'
#
loop_
_entity.id
_entity.type
_entity.pdbx_description
1 polymer ?
#
loop_
_entity_poly.entity_id
_entity_poly.type
_entity_poly.pdbx_seq_one_letter_code
_entity_poly.pdbx_strand_id
1 'polypeptide(L)'
;KVSRLVEDLSQLKQKGIEVILVTSGAIAAGRGQLTEIFQNANGPKFNPSGLCPIIPELQAAAAVGQIHLMNAYKQLFEQFGHLVGMILVTQDDFDHRQRYTHISDTIRTLLRFGVIPIINENDTVAVDEIKVGDNDTISAYVTNLVEADLLVVLSDQAGFYTQDPRKHSSAQLIAIIDQITDDIWSAAGEAGTDKGTGGMRTKLRAAEIVTGSGKMMVIADGSKPMIVSSLLAGESIGTLFLPAERTKPMSARQRWIAYSRPARGVLFVDDGAKSALLKGGKSLLPSGIRKTDGNFKFGDTVSCKDQKKREFARGLVNYNTSEVEQIKGKQTCQLQETIGDFYYDEVIHRDNLVLLN
;
A
#
# COMPACT_ATOMS: atom_id res chain seq x y z
N LYS A 1 1.39 19.77 -15.64
CA LYS A 1 2.05 19.02 -14.56
C LYS A 1 2.57 17.67 -15.09
N VAL A 2 1.72 16.84 -15.69
CA VAL A 2 2.08 15.51 -16.21
C VAL A 2 3.25 15.58 -17.20
N SER A 3 3.23 16.54 -18.14
CA SER A 3 4.32 16.70 -19.13
C SER A 3 5.70 16.91 -18.48
N ARG A 4 5.80 17.74 -17.43
CA ARG A 4 7.06 17.97 -16.70
C ARG A 4 7.53 16.72 -15.95
N LEU A 5 6.60 15.96 -15.39
CA LEU A 5 6.94 14.70 -14.74
C LEU A 5 7.47 13.69 -15.77
N VAL A 6 6.82 13.56 -16.92
CA VAL A 6 7.26 12.66 -18.00
C VAL A 6 8.64 13.03 -18.52
N GLU A 7 8.93 14.34 -18.67
CA GLU A 7 10.26 14.82 -19.03
C GLU A 7 11.32 14.41 -18.02
N ASP A 8 11.07 14.65 -16.72
CA ASP A 8 11.95 14.26 -15.61
C ASP A 8 12.22 12.75 -15.61
N LEU A 9 11.17 11.93 -15.65
CA LEU A 9 11.27 10.48 -15.68
C LEU A 9 11.98 9.96 -16.94
N SER A 10 11.78 10.60 -18.09
CA SER A 10 12.45 10.24 -19.33
C SER A 10 13.96 10.49 -19.26
N GLN A 11 14.39 11.59 -18.65
CA GLN A 11 15.81 11.86 -18.42
C GLN A 11 16.46 10.84 -17.48
N LEU A 12 15.73 10.43 -16.42
CA LEU A 12 16.21 9.38 -15.50
C LEU A 12 16.39 8.05 -16.23
N LYS A 13 15.40 7.68 -17.06
CA LYS A 13 15.48 6.46 -17.84
C LYS A 13 16.66 6.47 -18.82
N GLN A 14 16.94 7.60 -19.47
CA GLN A 14 18.12 7.77 -20.34
C GLN A 14 19.44 7.58 -19.59
N LYS A 15 19.47 7.87 -18.28
CA LYS A 15 20.61 7.62 -17.39
C LYS A 15 20.70 6.15 -16.90
N GLY A 16 19.82 5.27 -17.39
CA GLY A 16 19.82 3.86 -17.02
C GLY A 16 19.04 3.53 -15.73
N ILE A 17 18.26 4.47 -15.19
CA ILE A 17 17.42 4.24 -14.03
C ILE A 17 16.12 3.58 -14.47
N GLU A 18 15.74 2.48 -13.83
CA GLU A 18 14.46 1.83 -14.05
C GLU A 18 13.34 2.66 -13.37
N VAL A 19 12.30 2.96 -14.14
CA VAL A 19 11.19 3.81 -13.70
C VAL A 19 9.89 3.04 -13.78
N ILE A 20 9.12 3.08 -12.69
CA ILE A 20 7.74 2.60 -12.62
C ILE A 20 6.88 3.77 -12.16
N LEU A 21 5.78 4.02 -12.84
CA LEU A 21 4.86 5.10 -12.49
C LEU A 21 3.56 4.51 -11.92
N VAL A 22 3.21 4.87 -10.68
CA VAL A 22 1.86 4.65 -10.13
C VAL A 22 1.10 5.95 -10.23
N THR A 23 -0.05 5.93 -10.88
CA THR A 23 -0.82 7.13 -11.19
C THR A 23 -2.24 7.06 -10.62
N SER A 24 -2.93 8.18 -10.61
CA SER A 24 -4.34 8.29 -10.27
C SER A 24 -5.04 9.24 -11.24
N GLY A 25 -6.34 9.44 -11.07
CA GLY A 25 -7.09 10.46 -11.81
C GLY A 25 -7.97 9.91 -12.93
N ALA A 26 -8.12 8.60 -13.09
CA ALA A 26 -9.01 8.00 -14.07
C ALA A 26 -10.46 8.47 -13.88
N ILE A 27 -10.99 8.40 -12.66
CA ILE A 27 -12.36 8.89 -12.35
C ILE A 27 -12.52 10.37 -12.73
N ALA A 28 -11.56 11.21 -12.38
CA ALA A 28 -11.62 12.65 -12.67
C ALA A 28 -11.60 12.92 -14.19
N ALA A 29 -10.73 12.23 -14.93
CA ALA A 29 -10.64 12.32 -16.39
C ALA A 29 -11.95 11.88 -17.05
N GLY A 30 -12.54 10.76 -16.61
CA GLY A 30 -13.79 10.27 -17.18
C GLY A 30 -15.01 11.13 -16.83
N ARG A 31 -15.07 11.67 -15.63
CA ARG A 31 -16.12 12.64 -15.26
C ARG A 31 -16.13 13.86 -16.19
N GLY A 32 -14.95 14.41 -16.50
CA GLY A 32 -14.84 15.52 -17.45
C GLY A 32 -15.46 15.18 -18.81
N GLN A 33 -15.08 14.04 -19.36
CA GLN A 33 -15.57 13.56 -20.66
C GLN A 33 -17.09 13.30 -20.67
N LEU A 34 -17.57 12.57 -19.65
CA LEU A 34 -18.99 12.25 -19.54
C LEU A 34 -19.84 13.52 -19.35
N THR A 35 -19.37 14.49 -18.58
CA THR A 35 -20.06 15.77 -18.39
C THR A 35 -20.19 16.51 -19.70
N GLU A 36 -19.15 16.58 -20.53
CA GLU A 36 -19.17 17.24 -21.84
C GLU A 36 -20.16 16.58 -22.79
N ILE A 37 -20.18 15.23 -22.85
CA ILE A 37 -21.11 14.48 -23.69
C ILE A 37 -22.57 14.70 -23.25
N PHE A 38 -22.86 14.61 -21.96
CA PHE A 38 -24.22 14.70 -21.44
C PHE A 38 -24.77 16.13 -21.36
N GLN A 39 -23.92 17.14 -21.30
CA GLN A 39 -24.35 18.54 -21.45
C GLN A 39 -24.86 18.85 -22.90
N ASN A 40 -24.32 18.14 -23.88
CA ASN A 40 -24.64 18.32 -25.27
C ASN A 40 -25.76 17.40 -25.81
N ALA A 41 -26.25 16.46 -24.98
CA ALA A 41 -27.26 15.47 -25.37
C ALA A 41 -28.45 15.49 -24.42
N ASN A 42 -29.68 15.26 -24.95
CA ASN A 42 -30.88 14.97 -24.13
C ASN A 42 -30.82 13.59 -23.46
N GLY A 43 -29.61 13.18 -22.96
CA GLY A 43 -29.33 11.90 -22.35
C GLY A 43 -29.65 11.84 -20.85
N PRO A 44 -29.44 10.68 -20.21
CA PRO A 44 -29.62 10.53 -18.77
C PRO A 44 -28.77 11.56 -18.03
N LYS A 45 -29.33 12.21 -17.03
CA LYS A 45 -28.63 13.24 -16.24
C LYS A 45 -27.51 12.58 -15.43
N PHE A 46 -26.31 12.58 -15.97
CA PHE A 46 -25.12 12.33 -15.19
C PHE A 46 -24.91 13.53 -14.25
N ASN A 47 -25.04 13.31 -12.94
CA ASN A 47 -24.85 14.36 -11.94
C ASN A 47 -23.46 14.21 -11.28
N PRO A 48 -22.40 14.75 -11.89
CA PRO A 48 -21.04 14.61 -11.37
C PRO A 48 -20.81 15.37 -10.05
N SER A 49 -21.70 16.30 -9.73
CA SER A 49 -21.70 17.11 -8.51
C SER A 49 -22.75 16.66 -7.50
N GLY A 50 -23.44 15.54 -7.73
CA GLY A 50 -24.35 14.95 -6.76
C GLY A 50 -23.66 14.70 -5.44
N LEU A 51 -24.31 15.04 -4.32
CA LEU A 51 -23.79 14.89 -2.96
C LEU A 51 -23.39 13.44 -2.58
N CYS A 52 -23.82 12.44 -3.37
CA CYS A 52 -23.39 11.04 -3.29
C CYS A 52 -23.43 10.39 -4.67
N PRO A 53 -22.30 10.38 -5.42
CA PRO A 53 -22.24 9.59 -6.65
C PRO A 53 -22.38 8.11 -6.28
N ILE A 54 -23.22 7.36 -6.99
CA ILE A 54 -23.35 5.91 -6.79
C ILE A 54 -22.11 5.22 -7.35
N ILE A 55 -21.69 4.12 -6.70
CA ILE A 55 -20.48 3.36 -7.06
C ILE A 55 -20.41 3.03 -8.57
N PRO A 56 -21.48 2.53 -9.23
CA PRO A 56 -21.44 2.24 -10.66
C PRO A 56 -21.14 3.47 -11.55
N GLU A 57 -21.52 4.68 -11.16
CA GLU A 57 -21.19 5.90 -11.92
C GLU A 57 -19.70 6.23 -11.82
N LEU A 58 -19.10 6.01 -10.66
CA LEU A 58 -17.66 6.17 -10.46
C LEU A 58 -16.86 5.15 -11.25
N GLN A 59 -17.31 3.90 -11.24
CA GLN A 59 -16.71 2.81 -12.02
C GLN A 59 -16.80 3.08 -13.53
N ALA A 60 -17.95 3.54 -14.01
CA ALA A 60 -18.13 3.93 -15.39
C ALA A 60 -17.23 5.13 -15.78
N ALA A 61 -17.14 6.14 -14.92
CA ALA A 61 -16.23 7.26 -15.12
C ALA A 61 -14.76 6.80 -15.14
N ALA A 62 -14.37 5.90 -14.24
CA ALA A 62 -13.02 5.32 -14.25
C ALA A 62 -12.72 4.59 -15.57
N ALA A 63 -13.67 3.77 -16.07
CA ALA A 63 -13.52 3.05 -17.33
C ALA A 63 -13.24 3.97 -18.52
N VAL A 64 -14.03 5.06 -18.64
CA VAL A 64 -13.84 6.06 -19.70
C VAL A 64 -12.53 6.82 -19.50
N GLY A 65 -12.28 7.27 -18.28
CA GLY A 65 -11.12 8.12 -17.97
C GLY A 65 -9.80 7.41 -18.05
N GLN A 66 -9.76 6.10 -17.76
CA GLN A 66 -8.52 5.30 -17.84
C GLN A 66 -7.93 5.30 -19.25
N ILE A 67 -8.77 5.24 -20.28
CA ILE A 67 -8.33 5.29 -21.67
C ILE A 67 -7.66 6.65 -21.95
N HIS A 68 -8.28 7.75 -21.53
CA HIS A 68 -7.75 9.10 -21.74
C HIS A 68 -6.45 9.33 -20.97
N LEU A 69 -6.39 8.89 -19.72
CA LEU A 69 -5.20 9.00 -18.87
C LEU A 69 -4.02 8.25 -19.50
N MET A 70 -4.22 7.02 -19.94
CA MET A 70 -3.17 6.23 -20.56
C MET A 70 -2.72 6.76 -21.91
N ASN A 71 -3.67 7.25 -22.72
CA ASN A 71 -3.33 7.88 -24.00
C ASN A 71 -2.48 9.16 -23.80
N ALA A 72 -2.81 9.98 -22.78
CA ALA A 72 -2.01 11.16 -22.45
C ALA A 72 -0.56 10.78 -22.05
N TYR A 73 -0.38 9.78 -21.18
CA TYR A 73 0.96 9.31 -20.83
C TYR A 73 1.70 8.72 -22.04
N LYS A 74 1.01 7.88 -22.85
CA LYS A 74 1.58 7.30 -24.06
C LYS A 74 2.13 8.39 -24.98
N GLN A 75 1.31 9.36 -25.35
CA GLN A 75 1.70 10.46 -26.24
C GLN A 75 2.89 11.27 -25.70
N LEU A 76 2.93 11.51 -24.40
CA LEU A 76 4.01 12.27 -23.79
C LEU A 76 5.31 11.47 -23.74
N PHE A 77 5.29 10.20 -23.36
CA PHE A 77 6.49 9.36 -23.34
C PHE A 77 7.03 9.02 -24.73
N GLU A 78 6.14 8.89 -25.73
CA GLU A 78 6.52 8.69 -27.15
C GLU A 78 7.37 9.86 -27.69
N GLN A 79 7.17 11.09 -27.23
CA GLN A 79 7.99 12.25 -27.62
C GLN A 79 9.46 12.10 -27.19
N PHE A 80 9.72 11.29 -26.17
CA PHE A 80 11.06 10.97 -25.68
C PHE A 80 11.55 9.57 -26.14
N GLY A 81 10.80 8.92 -27.03
CA GLY A 81 11.15 7.60 -27.57
C GLY A 81 10.93 6.43 -26.60
N HIS A 82 10.08 6.60 -25.56
CA HIS A 82 9.79 5.54 -24.61
C HIS A 82 8.43 4.90 -24.86
N LEU A 83 8.40 3.56 -24.73
CA LEU A 83 7.17 2.79 -24.70
C LEU A 83 6.65 2.71 -23.26
N VAL A 84 5.32 2.67 -23.12
CA VAL A 84 4.64 2.49 -21.83
C VAL A 84 3.78 1.24 -21.86
N GLY A 85 3.65 0.57 -20.70
CA GLY A 85 2.77 -0.58 -20.52
C GLY A 85 1.81 -0.34 -19.36
N MET A 86 0.49 -0.48 -19.59
CA MET A 86 -0.53 -0.30 -18.56
C MET A 86 -0.73 -1.58 -17.75
N ILE A 87 -0.80 -1.44 -16.43
CA ILE A 87 -1.18 -2.51 -15.49
C ILE A 87 -2.24 -1.96 -14.55
N LEU A 88 -3.39 -2.63 -14.50
CA LEU A 88 -4.46 -2.30 -13.56
C LEU A 88 -4.50 -3.37 -12.48
N VAL A 89 -4.49 -2.94 -11.22
CA VAL A 89 -4.48 -3.80 -10.04
C VAL A 89 -5.55 -3.37 -9.04
N THR A 90 -5.98 -4.31 -8.21
CA THR A 90 -6.75 -4.03 -7.01
C THR A 90 -5.94 -4.43 -5.79
N GLN A 91 -6.33 -3.97 -4.61
CA GLN A 91 -5.69 -4.40 -3.37
C GLN A 91 -5.76 -5.92 -3.19
N ASP A 92 -6.87 -6.55 -3.60
CA ASP A 92 -7.08 -7.99 -3.54
C ASP A 92 -6.06 -8.80 -4.37
N ASP A 93 -5.52 -8.21 -5.44
CA ASP A 93 -4.48 -8.85 -6.26
C ASP A 93 -3.15 -9.03 -5.50
N PHE A 94 -2.86 -8.15 -4.55
CA PHE A 94 -1.69 -8.29 -3.68
C PHE A 94 -1.90 -9.30 -2.56
N ASP A 95 -3.14 -9.57 -2.16
CA ASP A 95 -3.51 -10.58 -1.15
C ASP A 95 -3.32 -12.01 -1.65
N HIS A 96 -3.49 -12.25 -2.96
CA HIS A 96 -3.40 -13.56 -3.57
C HIS A 96 -2.00 -13.84 -4.10
N ARG A 97 -1.28 -14.79 -3.46
CA ARG A 97 0.13 -15.11 -3.80
C ARG A 97 0.38 -15.35 -5.29
N GLN A 98 -0.52 -16.02 -5.97
CA GLN A 98 -0.37 -16.33 -7.40
C GLN A 98 -0.48 -15.05 -8.25
N ARG A 99 -1.49 -14.21 -8.00
CA ARG A 99 -1.65 -12.93 -8.69
C ARG A 99 -0.48 -12.00 -8.42
N TYR A 100 -0.05 -11.91 -7.14
CA TYR A 100 1.14 -11.16 -6.73
C TYR A 100 2.37 -11.56 -7.56
N THR A 101 2.62 -12.86 -7.75
CA THR A 101 3.74 -13.34 -8.56
C THR A 101 3.59 -12.95 -10.04
N HIS A 102 2.40 -13.13 -10.63
CA HIS A 102 2.16 -12.76 -12.03
C HIS A 102 2.33 -11.27 -12.29
N ILE A 103 1.88 -10.39 -11.38
CA ILE A 103 2.10 -8.94 -11.47
C ILE A 103 3.59 -8.63 -11.44
N SER A 104 4.34 -9.25 -10.50
CA SER A 104 5.79 -9.09 -10.40
C SER A 104 6.50 -9.46 -11.70
N ASP A 105 6.19 -10.64 -12.25
CA ASP A 105 6.81 -11.15 -13.47
C ASP A 105 6.49 -10.26 -14.67
N THR A 106 5.27 -9.75 -14.75
CA THR A 106 4.85 -8.82 -15.82
C THR A 106 5.63 -7.51 -15.73
N ILE A 107 5.71 -6.90 -14.56
CA ILE A 107 6.45 -5.64 -14.37
C ILE A 107 7.93 -5.83 -14.71
N ARG A 108 8.56 -6.86 -14.15
CA ARG A 108 9.99 -7.16 -14.43
C ARG A 108 10.24 -7.43 -15.92
N THR A 109 9.30 -8.06 -16.60
CA THR A 109 9.41 -8.30 -18.05
C THR A 109 9.31 -7.02 -18.85
N LEU A 110 8.38 -6.11 -18.49
CA LEU A 110 8.28 -4.79 -19.12
C LEU A 110 9.57 -3.98 -18.93
N LEU A 111 10.11 -3.94 -17.71
CA LEU A 111 11.37 -3.26 -17.41
C LEU A 111 12.52 -3.82 -18.24
N ARG A 112 12.64 -5.15 -18.33
CA ARG A 112 13.64 -5.82 -19.16
C ARG A 112 13.52 -5.48 -20.65
N PHE A 113 12.30 -5.25 -21.15
CA PHE A 113 12.06 -4.78 -22.51
C PHE A 113 12.28 -3.27 -22.70
N GLY A 114 12.67 -2.57 -21.65
CA GLY A 114 12.85 -1.13 -21.69
C GLY A 114 11.53 -0.34 -21.70
N VAL A 115 10.39 -0.98 -21.43
CA VAL A 115 9.07 -0.36 -21.35
C VAL A 115 8.88 0.23 -19.96
N ILE A 116 8.26 1.41 -19.84
CA ILE A 116 7.89 2.02 -18.56
C ILE A 116 6.54 1.47 -18.13
N PRO A 117 6.45 0.71 -17.01
CA PRO A 117 5.16 0.28 -16.48
C PRO A 117 4.42 1.47 -15.88
N ILE A 118 3.15 1.64 -16.26
CA ILE A 118 2.22 2.60 -15.64
C ILE A 118 1.13 1.82 -14.95
N ILE A 119 1.07 1.95 -13.64
CA ILE A 119 0.17 1.19 -12.77
C ILE A 119 -0.92 2.13 -12.26
N ASN A 120 -2.15 1.66 -12.25
CA ASN A 120 -3.27 2.35 -11.59
C ASN A 120 -4.19 1.33 -10.92
N GLU A 121 -5.02 1.81 -10.01
CA GLU A 121 -6.09 1.00 -9.46
C GLU A 121 -7.10 0.62 -10.55
N ASN A 122 -7.61 -0.62 -10.48
CA ASN A 122 -8.72 -1.07 -11.30
C ASN A 122 -10.05 -0.65 -10.66
N ASP A 123 -10.33 0.64 -10.68
CA ASP A 123 -11.55 1.24 -10.13
C ASP A 123 -12.84 0.63 -10.71
N THR A 124 -12.77 -0.08 -11.85
CA THR A 124 -13.96 -0.67 -12.50
C THR A 124 -14.49 -1.89 -11.77
N VAL A 125 -13.66 -2.56 -10.96
CA VAL A 125 -14.02 -3.75 -10.19
C VAL A 125 -13.73 -3.62 -8.70
N ALA A 126 -13.12 -2.53 -8.27
CA ALA A 126 -12.91 -2.23 -6.85
C ALA A 126 -14.27 -1.97 -6.19
N VAL A 127 -14.62 -2.81 -5.19
CA VAL A 127 -15.94 -2.80 -4.54
C VAL A 127 -15.87 -2.23 -3.13
N ASP A 128 -14.70 -2.26 -2.50
CA ASP A 128 -14.52 -1.74 -1.15
C ASP A 128 -14.62 -0.20 -1.18
N GLU A 129 -15.90 0.26 -1.06
CA GLU A 129 -16.33 1.65 -0.95
C GLU A 129 -15.27 2.58 -1.48
N ILE A 130 -15.24 2.84 -2.80
CA ILE A 130 -14.19 3.57 -3.52
C ILE A 130 -13.50 4.56 -2.58
N LYS A 131 -12.69 4.02 -1.70
CA LYS A 131 -11.86 4.79 -0.76
C LYS A 131 -10.71 5.31 -1.57
N VAL A 132 -11.01 6.45 -2.11
CA VAL A 132 -10.04 7.25 -2.83
C VAL A 132 -8.84 7.47 -1.90
N GLY A 133 -7.67 7.11 -2.35
CA GLY A 133 -6.42 7.21 -1.60
C GLY A 133 -5.56 5.95 -1.64
N ASP A 134 -5.98 4.93 -2.38
CA ASP A 134 -5.31 3.63 -2.34
C ASP A 134 -4.05 3.55 -3.21
N ASN A 135 -3.85 4.50 -4.14
CA ASN A 135 -2.63 4.53 -4.95
C ASN A 135 -1.35 4.77 -4.13
N ASP A 136 -1.43 5.41 -2.95
CA ASP A 136 -0.29 5.49 -2.03
C ASP A 136 0.06 4.08 -1.52
N THR A 137 -0.94 3.30 -1.10
CA THR A 137 -0.78 1.91 -0.64
C THR A 137 -0.35 0.99 -1.78
N ILE A 138 -0.98 1.11 -2.96
CA ILE A 138 -0.61 0.36 -4.17
C ILE A 138 0.85 0.62 -4.53
N SER A 139 1.31 1.88 -4.49
CA SER A 139 2.70 2.25 -4.78
C SER A 139 3.69 1.60 -3.81
N ALA A 140 3.33 1.51 -2.52
CA ALA A 140 4.12 0.82 -1.52
C ALA A 140 4.17 -0.70 -1.77
N TYR A 141 3.05 -1.33 -2.13
CA TYR A 141 3.02 -2.74 -2.49
C TYR A 141 3.83 -3.04 -3.74
N VAL A 142 3.73 -2.20 -4.77
CA VAL A 142 4.54 -2.31 -6.00
C VAL A 142 6.03 -2.18 -5.66
N THR A 143 6.42 -1.22 -4.83
CA THR A 143 7.80 -1.04 -4.37
C THR A 143 8.36 -2.34 -3.76
N ASN A 144 7.59 -2.99 -2.89
CA ASN A 144 7.98 -4.25 -2.27
C ASN A 144 7.98 -5.44 -3.25
N LEU A 145 7.03 -5.47 -4.18
CA LEU A 145 6.84 -6.54 -5.16
C LEU A 145 8.01 -6.61 -6.15
N VAL A 146 8.47 -5.46 -6.63
CA VAL A 146 9.58 -5.39 -7.59
C VAL A 146 10.95 -5.19 -6.94
N GLU A 147 10.97 -4.96 -5.62
CA GLU A 147 12.16 -4.64 -4.83
C GLU A 147 12.83 -3.32 -5.24
N ALA A 148 12.02 -2.31 -5.56
CA ALA A 148 12.53 -0.99 -5.90
C ALA A 148 13.36 -0.39 -4.75
N ASP A 149 14.35 0.42 -5.09
CA ASP A 149 15.26 1.03 -4.11
C ASP A 149 14.63 2.23 -3.39
N LEU A 150 13.77 2.97 -4.10
CA LEU A 150 13.16 4.20 -3.61
C LEU A 150 11.72 4.33 -4.11
N LEU A 151 10.80 4.69 -3.22
CA LEU A 151 9.48 5.19 -3.56
C LEU A 151 9.45 6.72 -3.43
N VAL A 152 9.09 7.43 -4.49
CA VAL A 152 8.84 8.87 -4.45
C VAL A 152 7.33 9.11 -4.57
N VAL A 153 6.73 9.67 -3.52
CA VAL A 153 5.32 10.06 -3.50
C VAL A 153 5.24 11.57 -3.76
N LEU A 154 4.70 11.91 -4.93
CA LEU A 154 4.48 13.29 -5.31
C LEU A 154 3.14 13.79 -4.79
N SER A 155 3.18 14.82 -3.98
CA SER A 155 2.04 15.43 -3.30
C SER A 155 1.82 16.88 -3.73
N ASP A 156 0.75 17.47 -3.25
CA ASP A 156 0.50 18.92 -3.27
C ASP A 156 1.19 19.65 -2.11
N GLN A 157 1.80 18.91 -1.19
CA GLN A 157 2.59 19.41 -0.06
C GLN A 157 4.08 19.16 -0.28
N ALA A 158 4.91 20.04 0.27
CA ALA A 158 6.35 19.93 0.12
C ALA A 158 6.97 18.70 0.83
N GLY A 159 6.24 18.07 1.75
CA GLY A 159 6.63 16.90 2.51
C GLY A 159 5.76 16.72 3.74
N PHE A 160 6.30 16.09 4.77
CA PHE A 160 5.63 15.88 6.05
C PHE A 160 5.96 17.02 7.03
N TYR A 161 4.94 17.54 7.72
CA TYR A 161 5.05 18.66 8.63
C TYR A 161 4.73 18.25 10.06
N THR A 162 5.25 19.00 11.03
CA THR A 162 4.95 18.80 12.46
C THR A 162 3.46 18.98 12.80
N GLN A 163 2.73 19.73 11.96
CA GLN A 163 1.29 19.98 12.04
C GLN A 163 0.77 20.32 10.64
N ASP A 164 -0.55 20.36 10.43
CA ASP A 164 -1.10 20.77 9.14
C ASP A 164 -0.74 22.24 8.80
N PRO A 165 0.11 22.49 7.78
CA PRO A 165 0.57 23.84 7.44
C PRO A 165 -0.55 24.76 6.95
N ARG A 166 -1.70 24.21 6.56
CA ARG A 166 -2.89 25.00 6.15
C ARG A 166 -3.64 25.56 7.35
N LYS A 167 -3.49 24.92 8.52
CA LYS A 167 -4.16 25.30 9.77
C LYS A 167 -3.23 26.02 10.75
N HIS A 168 -1.95 25.73 10.67
CA HIS A 168 -0.94 26.19 11.63
C HIS A 168 0.26 26.82 10.93
N SER A 169 0.41 28.14 11.04
CA SER A 169 1.55 28.89 10.45
C SER A 169 2.91 28.53 11.06
N SER A 170 2.91 27.90 12.25
CA SER A 170 4.12 27.41 12.94
C SER A 170 4.54 26.00 12.49
N ALA A 171 3.81 25.38 11.57
CA ALA A 171 4.13 24.06 11.07
C ALA A 171 5.50 24.05 10.35
N GLN A 172 6.38 23.16 10.77
CA GLN A 172 7.73 23.01 10.21
C GLN A 172 7.82 21.72 9.39
N LEU A 173 8.48 21.80 8.24
CA LEU A 173 8.78 20.63 7.42
C LEU A 173 9.81 19.76 8.14
N ILE A 174 9.52 18.46 8.23
CA ILE A 174 10.45 17.47 8.77
C ILE A 174 11.22 16.87 7.58
N ALA A 175 12.53 17.12 7.55
CA ALA A 175 13.35 16.67 6.43
C ALA A 175 13.60 15.14 6.44
N ILE A 176 13.78 14.54 7.62
CA ILE A 176 14.09 13.11 7.77
C ILE A 176 13.24 12.53 8.90
N ILE A 177 12.63 11.37 8.64
CA ILE A 177 11.93 10.55 9.62
C ILE A 177 12.60 9.18 9.64
N ASP A 178 13.25 8.84 10.74
CA ASP A 178 13.92 7.56 10.98
C ASP A 178 12.96 6.50 11.53
N GLN A 179 11.96 6.92 12.31
CA GLN A 179 10.94 6.04 12.88
C GLN A 179 9.56 6.70 12.82
N ILE A 180 8.56 5.94 12.39
CA ILE A 180 7.17 6.38 12.37
C ILE A 180 6.56 6.04 13.74
N THR A 181 6.59 7.03 14.65
CA THR A 181 6.08 6.93 16.02
C THR A 181 4.60 7.34 16.11
N ASP A 182 3.98 7.13 17.28
CA ASP A 182 2.62 7.61 17.57
C ASP A 182 2.51 9.13 17.45
N ASP A 183 3.58 9.87 17.74
CA ASP A 183 3.63 11.34 17.57
C ASP A 183 3.58 11.73 16.09
N ILE A 184 4.30 11.01 15.22
CA ILE A 184 4.24 11.20 13.76
C ILE A 184 2.82 10.87 13.24
N TRP A 185 2.18 9.79 13.72
CA TRP A 185 0.80 9.50 13.39
C TRP A 185 -0.16 10.58 13.85
N SER A 186 0.05 11.15 15.02
CA SER A 186 -0.76 12.24 15.57
C SER A 186 -0.59 13.53 14.76
N ALA A 187 0.64 13.84 14.32
CA ALA A 187 0.93 15.01 13.48
C ALA A 187 0.30 14.93 12.08
N ALA A 188 0.05 13.72 11.57
CA ALA A 188 -0.66 13.53 10.30
C ALA A 188 -2.13 14.00 10.33
N GLY A 189 -2.68 14.25 11.53
CA GLY A 189 -4.05 14.71 11.73
C GLY A 189 -5.12 13.65 11.44
N GLU A 190 -6.38 14.02 11.65
CA GLU A 190 -7.52 13.23 11.21
C GLU A 190 -7.69 13.34 9.69
N ALA A 191 -8.32 12.32 9.09
CA ALA A 191 -8.43 12.15 7.63
C ALA A 191 -8.84 13.43 6.90
N GLY A 192 -8.09 13.73 5.91
CA GLY A 192 -8.04 14.74 4.88
C GLY A 192 -9.20 15.66 4.57
N THR A 193 -8.84 16.66 3.80
CA THR A 193 -9.70 17.71 3.24
C THR A 193 -10.60 17.19 2.12
N ASP A 194 -11.76 17.84 1.96
CA ASP A 194 -12.85 17.60 0.98
C ASP A 194 -12.45 17.51 -0.51
N LYS A 195 -11.18 17.67 -0.88
CA LYS A 195 -10.72 17.69 -2.29
C LYS A 195 -9.59 16.71 -2.63
N GLY A 196 -8.98 16.05 -1.67
CA GLY A 196 -7.88 15.11 -1.89
C GLY A 196 -8.19 13.77 -1.26
N THR A 197 -8.20 12.76 -2.07
CA THR A 197 -8.61 11.42 -1.73
C THR A 197 -7.54 10.62 -0.99
N GLY A 198 -6.26 11.05 -1.06
CA GLY A 198 -5.14 10.52 -0.31
C GLY A 198 -4.67 11.52 0.74
N GLY A 199 -5.01 11.33 2.01
CA GLY A 199 -4.52 12.19 3.11
C GLY A 199 -3.08 11.87 3.50
N MET A 200 -2.49 12.67 4.39
CA MET A 200 -1.15 12.40 4.92
C MET A 200 -1.08 11.04 5.64
N ARG A 201 -2.20 10.55 6.18
CA ARG A 201 -2.29 9.22 6.81
C ARG A 201 -2.09 8.07 5.82
N THR A 202 -2.60 8.16 4.58
CA THR A 202 -2.35 7.13 3.56
C THR A 202 -0.88 7.11 3.16
N LYS A 203 -0.24 8.28 3.07
CA LYS A 203 1.20 8.41 2.79
C LYS A 203 2.06 7.85 3.92
N LEU A 204 1.69 8.08 5.19
CA LEU A 204 2.35 7.45 6.33
C LEU A 204 2.19 5.93 6.32
N ARG A 205 1.00 5.44 5.94
CA ARG A 205 0.78 3.99 5.79
C ARG A 205 1.68 3.41 4.71
N ALA A 206 1.80 4.08 3.57
CA ALA A 206 2.75 3.70 2.52
C ALA A 206 4.20 3.72 3.02
N ALA A 207 4.57 4.75 3.80
CA ALA A 207 5.90 4.85 4.41
C ALA A 207 6.18 3.68 5.36
N GLU A 208 5.24 3.29 6.24
CA GLU A 208 5.39 2.11 7.11
C GLU A 208 5.65 0.82 6.31
N ILE A 209 4.90 0.63 5.23
CA ILE A 209 5.04 -0.55 4.37
C ILE A 209 6.43 -0.59 3.72
N VAL A 210 6.89 0.53 3.19
CA VAL A 210 8.16 0.65 2.47
C VAL A 210 9.34 0.57 3.41
N THR A 211 9.35 1.38 4.47
CA THR A 211 10.46 1.43 5.44
C THR A 211 10.56 0.16 6.25
N GLY A 212 9.41 -0.42 6.64
CA GLY A 212 9.34 -1.70 7.33
C GLY A 212 9.90 -2.86 6.49
N SER A 213 9.88 -2.77 5.18
CA SER A 213 10.52 -3.75 4.27
C SER A 213 12.00 -3.47 3.99
N GLY A 214 12.57 -2.43 4.59
CA GLY A 214 13.97 -2.05 4.44
C GLY A 214 14.26 -1.18 3.22
N LYS A 215 13.26 -0.46 2.72
CA LYS A 215 13.38 0.46 1.57
C LYS A 215 13.16 1.90 2.00
N MET A 216 13.57 2.86 1.17
CA MET A 216 13.39 4.29 1.42
C MET A 216 12.13 4.82 0.73
N MET A 217 11.54 5.84 1.33
CA MET A 217 10.45 6.59 0.71
C MET A 217 10.68 8.10 0.88
N VAL A 218 10.29 8.88 -0.14
CA VAL A 218 10.29 10.35 -0.08
C VAL A 218 8.89 10.86 -0.40
N ILE A 219 8.43 11.85 0.38
CA ILE A 219 7.26 12.69 0.02
C ILE A 219 7.79 14.04 -0.43
N ALA A 220 7.39 14.50 -1.63
CA ALA A 220 7.81 15.77 -2.19
C ALA A 220 6.72 16.48 -2.98
N ASP A 221 6.90 17.79 -3.23
CA ASP A 221 5.98 18.61 -4.01
C ASP A 221 6.06 18.30 -5.50
N GLY A 222 5.05 17.63 -6.04
CA GLY A 222 4.94 17.27 -7.45
C GLY A 222 4.69 18.45 -8.40
N SER A 223 4.57 19.66 -7.89
CA SER A 223 4.45 20.87 -8.73
C SER A 223 5.80 21.40 -9.23
N LYS A 224 6.89 21.01 -8.54
CA LYS A 224 8.24 21.44 -8.89
C LYS A 224 8.75 20.72 -10.13
N PRO A 225 9.42 21.43 -11.05
CA PRO A 225 10.05 20.78 -12.19
C PRO A 225 11.26 19.95 -11.75
N MET A 226 11.56 18.89 -12.46
CA MET A 226 12.73 18.03 -12.24
C MET A 226 12.89 17.51 -10.80
N ILE A 227 11.77 17.36 -10.08
CA ILE A 227 11.75 17.04 -8.65
C ILE A 227 12.40 15.68 -8.36
N VAL A 228 12.16 14.66 -9.20
CA VAL A 228 12.71 13.33 -8.97
C VAL A 228 14.21 13.32 -9.28
N SER A 229 14.63 14.00 -10.33
CA SER A 229 16.06 14.16 -10.66
C SER A 229 16.82 14.91 -9.57
N SER A 230 16.26 15.99 -9.02
CA SER A 230 16.84 16.75 -7.89
C SER A 230 16.97 15.88 -6.63
N LEU A 231 15.95 15.09 -6.30
CA LEU A 231 16.00 14.14 -5.17
C LEU A 231 17.13 13.11 -5.35
N LEU A 232 17.25 12.54 -6.55
CA LEU A 232 18.30 11.55 -6.86
C LEU A 232 19.71 12.19 -6.95
N ALA A 233 19.80 13.49 -7.20
CA ALA A 233 21.05 14.25 -7.09
C ALA A 233 21.46 14.55 -5.63
N GLY A 234 20.63 14.20 -4.64
CA GLY A 234 20.91 14.39 -3.22
C GLY A 234 20.48 15.77 -2.68
N GLU A 235 19.62 16.50 -3.41
CA GLU A 235 19.07 17.74 -2.88
C GLU A 235 18.13 17.44 -1.70
N SER A 236 18.26 18.21 -0.62
CA SER A 236 17.42 18.09 0.58
C SER A 236 16.04 18.73 0.34
N ILE A 237 15.19 18.01 -0.38
CA ILE A 237 13.84 18.42 -0.75
C ILE A 237 12.85 17.38 -0.25
N GLY A 238 11.74 17.83 0.35
CA GLY A 238 10.71 16.91 0.84
C GLY A 238 11.03 16.32 2.20
N THR A 239 10.42 15.16 2.46
CA THR A 239 10.64 14.37 3.68
C THR A 239 11.11 12.97 3.28
N LEU A 240 12.30 12.59 3.72
CA LEU A 240 12.86 11.26 3.55
C LEU A 240 12.48 10.39 4.74
N PHE A 241 11.89 9.25 4.47
CA PHE A 241 11.64 8.17 5.43
C PHE A 241 12.74 7.12 5.28
N LEU A 242 13.50 6.90 6.34
CA LEU A 242 14.59 5.94 6.36
C LEU A 242 14.09 4.49 6.56
N PRO A 243 14.80 3.51 6.02
CA PRO A 243 14.45 2.11 6.23
C PRO A 243 14.58 1.75 7.71
N ALA A 244 13.66 0.92 8.20
CA ALA A 244 13.76 0.39 9.55
C ALA A 244 15.05 -0.42 9.72
N GLU A 245 15.78 -0.18 10.80
CA GLU A 245 16.98 -0.97 11.13
C GLU A 245 16.61 -2.43 11.37
N ARG A 246 17.22 -3.33 10.62
CA ARG A 246 17.04 -4.77 10.75
C ARG A 246 18.39 -5.48 10.75
N THR A 247 18.53 -6.45 11.64
CA THR A 247 19.73 -7.30 11.68
C THR A 247 19.86 -8.21 10.46
N LYS A 248 18.73 -8.51 9.79
CA LYS A 248 18.70 -9.32 8.56
C LYS A 248 17.64 -8.78 7.60
N PRO A 249 17.93 -8.73 6.29
CA PRO A 249 16.93 -8.37 5.28
C PRO A 249 15.80 -9.40 5.25
N MET A 250 14.59 -8.92 4.99
CA MET A 250 13.41 -9.78 4.84
C MET A 250 13.42 -10.47 3.47
N SER A 251 13.05 -11.75 3.44
CA SER A 251 12.75 -12.45 2.19
C SER A 251 11.49 -11.87 1.51
N ALA A 252 11.32 -12.12 0.20
CA ALA A 252 10.13 -11.72 -0.53
C ALA A 252 8.82 -12.26 0.09
N ARG A 253 8.85 -13.51 0.62
CA ARG A 253 7.72 -14.09 1.34
C ARG A 253 7.41 -13.35 2.64
N GLN A 254 8.43 -12.99 3.40
CA GLN A 254 8.26 -12.25 4.66
C GLN A 254 7.70 -10.85 4.40
N ARG A 255 8.21 -10.13 3.40
CA ARG A 255 7.65 -8.82 2.99
C ARG A 255 6.18 -8.94 2.60
N TRP A 256 5.84 -9.97 1.82
CA TRP A 256 4.46 -10.22 1.42
C TRP A 256 3.54 -10.47 2.61
N ILE A 257 3.92 -11.32 3.57
CA ILE A 257 3.13 -11.59 4.79
C ILE A 257 2.99 -10.33 5.64
N ALA A 258 4.08 -9.60 5.85
CA ALA A 258 4.11 -8.45 6.76
C ALA A 258 3.40 -7.22 6.21
N TYR A 259 3.55 -6.95 4.90
CA TYR A 259 3.24 -5.62 4.37
C TYR A 259 2.33 -5.60 3.14
N SER A 260 2.19 -6.70 2.39
CA SER A 260 1.37 -6.71 1.17
C SER A 260 -0.06 -7.19 1.40
N ARG A 261 -0.39 -7.62 2.62
CA ARG A 261 -1.73 -8.11 2.98
C ARG A 261 -2.30 -7.35 4.17
N PRO A 262 -3.56 -6.88 4.10
CA PRO A 262 -4.25 -6.41 5.28
C PRO A 262 -4.47 -7.58 6.26
N ALA A 263 -4.30 -7.32 7.56
CA ALA A 263 -4.66 -8.31 8.56
C ALA A 263 -6.20 -8.41 8.63
N ARG A 264 -6.72 -9.63 8.39
CA ARG A 264 -8.16 -9.93 8.46
C ARG A 264 -8.66 -10.09 9.91
N GLY A 265 -7.72 -10.21 10.86
CA GLY A 265 -8.03 -10.31 12.28
C GLY A 265 -6.81 -10.12 13.16
N VAL A 266 -7.04 -10.21 14.46
CA VAL A 266 -6.03 -9.99 15.50
C VAL A 266 -6.02 -11.17 16.47
N LEU A 267 -4.83 -11.66 16.78
CA LEU A 267 -4.59 -12.61 17.87
C LEU A 267 -3.88 -11.87 19.01
N PHE A 268 -4.51 -11.78 20.16
CA PHE A 268 -3.90 -11.26 21.36
C PHE A 268 -3.20 -12.40 22.10
N VAL A 269 -1.91 -12.25 22.29
CA VAL A 269 -1.07 -13.28 22.90
C VAL A 269 -0.57 -12.89 24.29
N ASP A 270 -0.24 -13.88 25.10
CA ASP A 270 0.39 -13.64 26.40
C ASP A 270 1.90 -13.35 26.28
N ASP A 271 2.51 -12.92 27.38
CA ASP A 271 3.93 -12.56 27.44
C ASP A 271 4.85 -13.76 27.22
N GLY A 272 4.42 -14.96 27.60
CA GLY A 272 5.15 -16.21 27.37
C GLY A 272 5.24 -16.53 25.87
N ALA A 273 4.10 -16.50 25.17
CA ALA A 273 4.03 -16.70 23.75
C ALA A 273 4.80 -15.60 23.00
N LYS A 274 4.61 -14.33 23.37
CA LYS A 274 5.38 -13.21 22.81
C LYS A 274 6.88 -13.42 22.93
N SER A 275 7.36 -13.80 24.12
CA SER A 275 8.79 -14.05 24.35
C SER A 275 9.30 -15.23 23.51
N ALA A 276 8.52 -16.32 23.40
CA ALA A 276 8.89 -17.48 22.59
C ALA A 276 8.99 -17.15 21.10
N LEU A 277 8.09 -16.28 20.58
CA LEU A 277 8.12 -15.82 19.20
C LEU A 277 9.32 -14.90 18.94
N LEU A 278 9.54 -13.89 19.79
CA LEU A 278 10.60 -12.89 19.62
C LEU A 278 12.01 -13.49 19.77
N LYS A 279 12.22 -14.34 20.77
CA LYS A 279 13.56 -14.85 21.13
C LYS A 279 13.86 -16.24 20.57
N GLY A 280 12.83 -17.04 20.32
CA GLY A 280 12.98 -18.45 20.02
C GLY A 280 12.67 -18.85 18.57
N GLY A 281 12.16 -17.94 17.73
CA GLY A 281 11.75 -18.27 16.34
C GLY A 281 10.78 -19.45 16.29
N LYS A 282 9.87 -19.56 17.28
CA LYS A 282 8.93 -20.68 17.43
C LYS A 282 7.59 -20.38 16.75
N SER A 283 6.81 -21.42 16.53
CA SER A 283 5.41 -21.31 16.05
C SER A 283 4.50 -20.78 17.15
N LEU A 284 3.39 -20.13 16.78
CA LEU A 284 2.36 -19.69 17.73
C LEU A 284 1.39 -20.84 18.00
N LEU A 285 1.42 -21.35 19.23
CA LEU A 285 0.54 -22.41 19.70
C LEU A 285 -0.77 -21.84 20.26
N PRO A 286 -1.88 -22.62 20.24
CA PRO A 286 -3.16 -22.21 20.83
C PRO A 286 -3.06 -21.78 22.29
N SER A 287 -2.21 -22.41 23.08
CA SER A 287 -1.99 -22.13 24.50
C SER A 287 -1.55 -20.69 24.79
N GLY A 288 -0.87 -20.05 23.83
CA GLY A 288 -0.39 -18.67 23.96
C GLY A 288 -1.42 -17.60 23.57
N ILE A 289 -2.59 -17.99 23.02
CA ILE A 289 -3.61 -17.06 22.56
C ILE A 289 -4.64 -16.80 23.65
N ARG A 290 -4.94 -15.53 23.93
CA ARG A 290 -5.89 -15.11 24.97
C ARG A 290 -7.21 -14.61 24.40
N LYS A 291 -7.17 -13.92 23.27
CA LYS A 291 -8.35 -13.34 22.62
C LYS A 291 -8.12 -13.27 21.12
N THR A 292 -9.22 -13.37 20.35
CA THR A 292 -9.23 -13.06 18.91
C THR A 292 -10.14 -11.88 18.63
N ASP A 293 -9.93 -11.23 17.48
CA ASP A 293 -10.79 -10.16 16.96
C ASP A 293 -10.78 -10.25 15.42
N GLY A 294 -11.90 -9.88 14.80
CA GLY A 294 -12.07 -9.98 13.35
C GLY A 294 -12.54 -11.37 12.88
N ASN A 295 -12.73 -11.49 11.57
CA ASN A 295 -13.18 -12.72 10.93
C ASN A 295 -12.18 -13.16 9.86
N PHE A 296 -11.44 -14.20 10.14
CA PHE A 296 -10.39 -14.74 9.27
C PHE A 296 -10.59 -16.22 9.01
N LYS A 297 -10.04 -16.68 7.89
CA LYS A 297 -10.07 -18.08 7.42
C LYS A 297 -8.67 -18.65 7.36
N PHE A 298 -8.55 -19.97 7.17
CA PHE A 298 -7.28 -20.63 6.87
C PHE A 298 -6.50 -19.90 5.76
N GLY A 299 -5.23 -19.61 6.01
CA GLY A 299 -4.35 -18.91 5.08
C GLY A 299 -4.47 -17.39 5.07
N ASP A 300 -5.39 -16.81 5.84
CA ASP A 300 -5.45 -15.36 5.99
C ASP A 300 -4.30 -14.83 6.86
N THR A 301 -3.93 -13.57 6.61
CA THR A 301 -2.98 -12.86 7.45
C THR A 301 -3.67 -12.28 8.67
N VAL A 302 -3.09 -12.51 9.84
CA VAL A 302 -3.53 -11.92 11.10
C VAL A 302 -2.41 -11.16 11.79
N SER A 303 -2.81 -10.14 12.55
CA SER A 303 -1.94 -9.35 13.41
C SER A 303 -1.77 -10.06 14.77
N CYS A 304 -0.55 -10.19 15.26
CA CYS A 304 -0.28 -10.66 16.61
C CYS A 304 0.01 -9.46 17.51
N LYS A 305 -0.82 -9.25 18.54
CA LYS A 305 -0.70 -8.14 19.48
C LYS A 305 -0.45 -8.63 20.90
N ASP A 306 0.36 -7.85 21.62
CA ASP A 306 0.60 -8.07 23.04
C ASP A 306 -0.59 -7.58 23.90
N GLN A 307 -0.52 -7.79 25.22
CA GLN A 307 -1.54 -7.33 26.18
C GLN A 307 -1.71 -5.81 26.21
N LYS A 308 -0.70 -5.05 25.75
CA LYS A 308 -0.78 -3.58 25.57
C LYS A 308 -1.34 -3.18 24.21
N LYS A 309 -1.88 -4.14 23.45
CA LYS A 309 -2.43 -3.96 22.09
C LYS A 309 -1.41 -3.51 21.04
N ARG A 310 -0.11 -3.63 21.30
CA ARG A 310 0.95 -3.31 20.34
C ARG A 310 1.14 -4.49 19.41
N GLU A 311 1.07 -4.23 18.11
CA GLU A 311 1.38 -5.21 17.07
C GLU A 311 2.90 -5.46 17.08
N PHE A 312 3.32 -6.73 17.07
CA PHE A 312 4.72 -7.11 17.07
C PHE A 312 5.05 -8.20 16.03
N ALA A 313 4.01 -8.84 15.48
CA ALA A 313 4.19 -9.86 14.44
C ALA A 313 2.94 -9.96 13.56
N ARG A 314 3.12 -10.53 12.38
CA ARG A 314 2.04 -10.97 11.47
C ARG A 314 2.31 -12.38 11.00
N GLY A 315 1.24 -13.11 10.66
CA GLY A 315 1.40 -14.45 10.14
C GLY A 315 0.15 -14.99 9.43
N LEU A 316 0.36 -16.07 8.67
CA LEU A 316 -0.73 -16.81 8.03
C LEU A 316 -1.28 -17.84 9.01
N VAL A 317 -2.59 -17.79 9.26
CA VAL A 317 -3.22 -18.70 10.21
C VAL A 317 -3.54 -20.07 9.59
N ASN A 318 -3.44 -21.12 10.41
CA ASN A 318 -3.80 -22.48 10.07
C ASN A 318 -5.24 -22.84 10.44
N TYR A 319 -5.99 -21.92 11.03
CA TYR A 319 -7.35 -22.15 11.53
C TYR A 319 -8.22 -20.93 11.24
N ASN A 320 -9.53 -21.13 11.10
CA ASN A 320 -10.48 -20.02 11.02
C ASN A 320 -10.79 -19.43 12.42
N THR A 321 -11.45 -18.29 12.47
CA THR A 321 -11.77 -17.58 13.72
C THR A 321 -12.51 -18.46 14.71
N SER A 322 -13.51 -19.24 14.26
CA SER A 322 -14.33 -20.08 15.14
C SER A 322 -13.54 -21.24 15.75
N GLU A 323 -12.61 -21.82 14.99
CA GLU A 323 -11.71 -22.86 15.48
C GLU A 323 -10.73 -22.30 16.51
N VAL A 324 -10.10 -21.14 16.21
CA VAL A 324 -9.18 -20.49 17.17
C VAL A 324 -9.90 -20.12 18.46
N GLU A 325 -11.14 -19.65 18.41
CA GLU A 325 -11.95 -19.36 19.61
C GLU A 325 -12.17 -20.61 20.49
N GLN A 326 -12.30 -21.79 19.90
CA GLN A 326 -12.47 -23.06 20.63
C GLN A 326 -11.16 -23.57 21.24
N ILE A 327 -10.03 -23.39 20.55
CA ILE A 327 -8.73 -23.96 20.97
C ILE A 327 -7.84 -23.00 21.75
N LYS A 328 -8.11 -21.69 21.74
CA LYS A 328 -7.30 -20.69 22.46
C LYS A 328 -7.13 -21.06 23.93
N GLY A 329 -5.91 -20.90 24.42
CA GLY A 329 -5.53 -21.24 25.80
C GLY A 329 -5.36 -22.74 26.07
N LYS A 330 -5.68 -23.63 25.11
CA LYS A 330 -5.55 -25.08 25.27
C LYS A 330 -4.16 -25.58 24.85
N GLN A 331 -3.77 -26.70 25.43
CA GLN A 331 -2.56 -27.41 25.03
C GLN A 331 -2.81 -28.24 23.76
N THR A 332 -1.78 -28.49 22.96
CA THR A 332 -1.89 -29.26 21.71
C THR A 332 -2.55 -30.64 21.92
N CYS A 333 -2.24 -31.32 23.01
CA CYS A 333 -2.86 -32.62 23.34
C CYS A 333 -4.38 -32.58 23.55
N GLN A 334 -4.96 -31.40 23.77
CA GLN A 334 -6.42 -31.21 23.97
C GLN A 334 -7.17 -30.85 22.69
N LEU A 335 -6.46 -30.65 21.56
CA LEU A 335 -7.10 -30.18 20.32
C LEU A 335 -8.05 -31.22 19.74
N GLN A 336 -7.64 -32.51 19.74
CA GLN A 336 -8.46 -33.58 19.18
C GLN A 336 -9.82 -33.72 19.89
N GLU A 337 -9.83 -33.55 21.22
CA GLU A 337 -11.08 -33.58 21.99
C GLU A 337 -11.95 -32.35 21.75
N THR A 338 -11.34 -31.23 21.29
CA THR A 338 -12.04 -29.94 21.15
C THR A 338 -12.64 -29.71 19.77
N ILE A 339 -11.86 -29.99 18.73
CA ILE A 339 -12.23 -29.68 17.33
C ILE A 339 -12.26 -30.93 16.44
N GLY A 340 -12.02 -32.14 17.01
CA GLY A 340 -11.93 -33.37 16.26
C GLY A 340 -10.60 -33.50 15.50
N ASP A 341 -10.67 -34.01 14.27
CA ASP A 341 -9.45 -34.16 13.46
C ASP A 341 -8.85 -32.81 13.12
N PHE A 342 -7.57 -32.65 13.40
CA PHE A 342 -6.81 -31.43 13.09
C PHE A 342 -5.50 -31.79 12.38
N TYR A 343 -4.98 -30.85 11.57
CA TYR A 343 -3.78 -31.06 10.74
C TYR A 343 -2.56 -30.31 11.27
N TYR A 344 -2.74 -29.31 12.15
CA TYR A 344 -1.69 -28.43 12.61
C TYR A 344 -1.70 -28.29 14.12
N ASP A 345 -0.54 -28.44 14.74
CA ASP A 345 -0.36 -28.22 16.19
C ASP A 345 -0.34 -26.74 16.55
N GLU A 346 0.03 -25.88 15.59
CA GLU A 346 0.18 -24.46 15.77
C GLU A 346 -0.87 -23.65 15.01
N VAL A 347 -1.26 -22.51 15.56
CA VAL A 347 -2.15 -21.56 14.89
C VAL A 347 -1.40 -20.78 13.81
N ILE A 348 -0.12 -20.47 14.01
CA ILE A 348 0.76 -19.90 12.99
C ILE A 348 2.10 -20.64 13.03
N HIS A 349 2.47 -21.27 11.92
CA HIS A 349 3.80 -21.89 11.80
C HIS A 349 4.88 -20.82 11.72
N ARG A 350 6.04 -21.06 12.33
CA ARG A 350 7.19 -20.13 12.38
C ARG A 350 7.61 -19.61 11.00
N ASP A 351 7.54 -20.43 9.95
CA ASP A 351 7.90 -20.04 8.58
C ASP A 351 6.85 -19.14 7.93
N ASN A 352 5.65 -19.08 8.51
CA ASN A 352 4.54 -18.24 8.13
C ASN A 352 4.35 -17.03 9.07
N LEU A 353 5.28 -16.81 10.01
CA LEU A 353 5.23 -15.73 10.99
C LEU A 353 6.40 -14.76 10.74
N VAL A 354 6.10 -13.49 10.75
CA VAL A 354 7.06 -12.40 10.55
C VAL A 354 6.99 -11.46 11.72
N LEU A 355 8.14 -11.22 12.35
CA LEU A 355 8.28 -10.23 13.40
C LEU A 355 8.32 -8.83 12.77
N LEU A 356 7.55 -7.93 13.33
CA LEU A 356 7.60 -6.50 13.05
C LEU A 356 8.56 -5.87 14.08
N ASN A 357 9.29 -4.85 13.68
CA ASN A 357 10.26 -4.21 14.59
C ASN A 357 9.58 -3.49 15.76
#